data_efc0e56070f1b9015a54e9f03dc63f25
#
_entry.id   efc0e56070f1b9015a54e9f03dc63f25
#
_cell.length_a   1.000
_cell.length_b   1.000
_cell.length_c   1.000
_cell.angle_alpha   90.00
_cell.angle_beta   90.00
_cell.angle_gamma   90.00
#
_symmetry.space_group_name_H-M   'P 1'
#
loop_
_entity.id
_entity.type
_entity.pdbx_description
1 polymer ?
#
loop_
_entity_poly.entity_id
_entity_poly.type
_entity_poly.pdbx_seq_one_letter_code
_entity_poly.pdbx_strand_id
1 'polypeptide(L)'
;MIDIHLAGLAPLYVPYLDGWAHQRRIHADVVADERPDTLLLLEHEAVYTAGRRTEAHERPDDGTPVIDVDRGGKITWHGPGQLVGYPIVRLPEPIDVVAHVRRLEALLIDALREHGVDGFRVEGRSGVWVKRPLSVDKVAAIGVRVEKGVTMHGFAVNCDNSLGGFRHIVPCGITDAGVTTVSEV
;
A
#
# COMPACT_ATOMS: atom_id res chain seq x y z
N MET A 1 17.11 -13.52 5.28
CA MET A 1 17.51 -12.37 4.44
C MET A 1 16.35 -12.11 3.49
N ILE A 2 15.92 -10.87 3.31
CA ILE A 2 14.87 -10.50 2.35
C ILE A 2 15.51 -10.10 1.02
N ASP A 3 14.97 -10.60 -0.09
CA ASP A 3 15.38 -10.21 -1.44
C ASP A 3 14.60 -8.95 -1.87
N ILE A 4 15.27 -7.97 -2.51
CA ILE A 4 14.61 -6.74 -2.98
C ILE A 4 14.58 -6.76 -4.50
N HIS A 5 13.37 -6.68 -5.07
CA HIS A 5 13.14 -6.68 -6.50
C HIS A 5 12.45 -5.40 -6.95
N LEU A 6 13.07 -4.66 -7.87
CA LEU A 6 12.49 -3.48 -8.51
C LEU A 6 11.81 -3.91 -9.81
N ALA A 7 10.48 -3.83 -9.88
CA ALA A 7 9.73 -4.25 -11.07
C ALA A 7 9.51 -3.13 -12.08
N GLY A 8 9.47 -1.88 -11.64
CA GLY A 8 9.34 -0.70 -12.50
C GLY A 8 9.07 0.56 -11.68
N LEU A 9 9.88 1.56 -11.91
CA LEU A 9 9.73 2.92 -11.36
C LEU A 9 9.73 3.90 -12.51
N ALA A 10 9.35 5.14 -12.28
CA ALA A 10 9.31 6.20 -13.29
C ALA A 10 10.53 6.15 -14.22
N PRO A 11 10.36 6.24 -15.54
CA PRO A 11 9.11 6.41 -16.28
C PRO A 11 8.41 5.07 -16.68
N LEU A 12 8.85 3.94 -16.17
CA LEU A 12 8.35 2.58 -16.49
C LEU A 12 7.32 2.11 -15.45
N TYR A 13 6.11 2.64 -15.55
CA TYR A 13 5.01 2.25 -14.66
C TYR A 13 4.47 0.87 -14.98
N VAL A 14 4.09 0.13 -13.95
CA VAL A 14 3.61 -1.25 -14.06
C VAL A 14 2.08 -1.28 -14.08
N PRO A 15 1.42 -1.80 -15.14
CA PRO A 15 -0.02 -2.05 -15.12
C PRO A 15 -0.38 -2.92 -13.90
N TYR A 16 -1.48 -2.57 -13.21
CA TYR A 16 -1.80 -3.20 -11.93
C TYR A 16 -1.93 -4.73 -12.03
N LEU A 17 -2.59 -5.23 -13.07
CA LEU A 17 -2.80 -6.68 -13.25
C LEU A 17 -1.48 -7.43 -13.47
N ASP A 18 -0.50 -6.81 -14.14
CA ASP A 18 0.83 -7.38 -14.37
C ASP A 18 1.62 -7.44 -13.05
N GLY A 19 1.58 -6.35 -12.27
CA GLY A 19 2.16 -6.31 -10.93
C GLY A 19 1.53 -7.35 -10.00
N TRP A 20 0.22 -7.52 -10.05
CA TRP A 20 -0.49 -8.52 -9.27
C TRP A 20 -0.18 -9.96 -9.72
N ALA A 21 -0.07 -10.21 -11.01
CA ALA A 21 0.37 -11.50 -11.53
C ALA A 21 1.81 -11.82 -11.11
N HIS A 22 2.71 -10.81 -11.14
CA HIS A 22 4.09 -10.96 -10.67
C HIS A 22 4.13 -11.28 -9.17
N GLN A 23 3.38 -10.54 -8.36
CA GLN A 23 3.25 -10.79 -6.93
C GLN A 23 2.78 -12.22 -6.62
N ARG A 24 1.77 -12.73 -7.35
CA ARG A 24 1.26 -14.10 -7.17
C ARG A 24 2.31 -15.17 -7.49
N ARG A 25 3.14 -14.96 -8.51
CA ARG A 25 4.24 -15.89 -8.83
C ARG A 25 5.25 -15.93 -7.69
N ILE A 26 5.73 -14.77 -7.25
CA ILE A 26 6.66 -14.69 -6.11
C ILE A 26 6.05 -15.35 -4.87
N HIS A 27 4.76 -15.08 -4.59
CA HIS A 27 4.07 -15.70 -3.46
C HIS A 27 4.06 -17.23 -3.54
N ALA A 28 3.79 -17.80 -4.72
CA ALA A 28 3.81 -19.24 -4.92
C ALA A 28 5.21 -19.84 -4.67
N ASP A 29 6.25 -19.17 -5.17
CA ASP A 29 7.65 -19.60 -4.99
C ASP A 29 8.07 -19.53 -3.49
N VAL A 30 7.67 -18.48 -2.76
CA VAL A 30 7.93 -18.34 -1.32
C VAL A 30 7.14 -19.39 -0.51
N VAL A 31 5.91 -19.68 -0.89
CA VAL A 31 5.10 -20.75 -0.26
C VAL A 31 5.74 -22.11 -0.45
N ALA A 32 6.34 -22.36 -1.63
CA ALA A 32 7.02 -23.63 -1.96
C ALA A 32 8.45 -23.73 -1.41
N ASP A 33 8.94 -22.71 -0.70
CA ASP A 33 10.33 -22.58 -0.24
C ASP A 33 11.38 -22.60 -1.39
N GLU A 34 10.93 -22.24 -2.61
CA GLU A 34 11.77 -22.12 -3.81
C GLU A 34 12.40 -20.72 -3.94
N ARG A 35 11.94 -19.77 -3.14
CA ARG A 35 12.42 -18.39 -3.11
C ARG A 35 12.43 -17.84 -1.68
N PRO A 36 13.44 -17.02 -1.31
CA PRO A 36 13.40 -16.31 -0.03
C PRO A 36 12.28 -15.29 0.03
N ASP A 37 11.97 -14.81 1.24
CA ASP A 37 11.12 -13.65 1.45
C ASP A 37 11.55 -12.51 0.52
N THR A 38 10.59 -11.86 -0.13
CA THR A 38 10.87 -10.89 -1.19
C THR A 38 10.07 -9.61 -0.97
N LEU A 39 10.73 -8.46 -1.11
CA LEU A 39 10.09 -7.15 -1.22
C LEU A 39 10.07 -6.73 -2.68
N LEU A 40 8.88 -6.70 -3.28
CA LEU A 40 8.67 -6.19 -4.63
C LEU A 40 8.32 -4.71 -4.55
N LEU A 41 9.12 -3.84 -5.19
CA LEU A 41 8.91 -2.39 -5.25
C LEU A 41 8.58 -1.96 -6.68
N LEU A 42 7.62 -1.06 -6.83
CA LEU A 42 7.18 -0.54 -8.11
C LEU A 42 6.35 0.74 -7.98
N GLU A 43 6.07 1.36 -9.11
CA GLU A 43 5.00 2.35 -9.30
C GLU A 43 3.98 1.80 -10.31
N HIS A 44 2.70 2.03 -10.06
CA HIS A 44 1.63 1.63 -10.98
C HIS A 44 1.21 2.76 -11.93
N GLU A 45 0.60 2.40 -13.05
CA GLU A 45 -0.27 3.29 -13.78
C GLU A 45 -1.47 3.71 -12.92
N ALA A 46 -2.14 4.82 -13.30
CA ALA A 46 -3.30 5.32 -12.56
C ALA A 46 -4.43 4.28 -12.51
N VAL A 47 -4.82 3.87 -11.30
CA VAL A 47 -5.82 2.83 -11.08
C VAL A 47 -6.41 2.92 -9.68
N TYR A 48 -7.69 2.58 -9.54
CA TYR A 48 -8.30 2.29 -8.24
C TYR A 48 -8.27 0.80 -7.93
N THR A 49 -7.96 0.44 -6.69
CA THR A 49 -8.10 -0.93 -6.20
C THR A 49 -9.12 -1.01 -5.08
N ALA A 50 -10.16 -1.80 -5.27
CA ALA A 50 -11.24 -2.00 -4.30
C ALA A 50 -10.94 -3.23 -3.44
N GLY A 51 -10.60 -3.03 -2.17
CA GLY A 51 -10.41 -4.10 -1.20
C GLY A 51 -11.76 -4.72 -0.77
N ARG A 52 -11.69 -5.83 -0.03
CA ARG A 52 -12.86 -6.64 0.36
C ARG A 52 -13.95 -5.90 1.15
N ARG A 53 -13.64 -4.76 1.74
CA ARG A 53 -14.58 -3.96 2.52
C ARG A 53 -15.09 -2.72 1.78
N THR A 54 -14.80 -2.60 0.49
CA THR A 54 -15.26 -1.49 -0.34
C THR A 54 -16.76 -1.60 -0.59
N GLU A 55 -17.48 -0.53 -0.28
CA GLU A 55 -18.91 -0.40 -0.53
C GLU A 55 -19.18 0.26 -1.90
N ALA A 56 -20.36 0.02 -2.47
CA ALA A 56 -20.67 0.51 -3.81
C ALA A 56 -20.58 2.05 -3.94
N HIS A 57 -20.99 2.78 -2.91
CA HIS A 57 -20.99 4.25 -2.91
C HIS A 57 -19.58 4.86 -2.74
N GLU A 58 -18.56 4.05 -2.44
CA GLU A 58 -17.16 4.50 -2.30
C GLU A 58 -16.41 4.45 -3.63
N ARG A 59 -17.01 3.83 -4.65
CA ARG A 59 -16.38 3.70 -5.99
C ARG A 59 -16.44 5.03 -6.73
N PRO A 60 -15.37 5.38 -7.48
CA PRO A 60 -15.31 6.61 -8.25
C PRO A 60 -16.25 6.55 -9.45
N ASP A 61 -16.66 7.72 -9.91
CA ASP A 61 -17.51 7.94 -11.09
C ASP A 61 -16.77 8.66 -12.24
N ASP A 62 -15.44 8.84 -12.12
CA ASP A 62 -14.60 9.58 -13.08
C ASP A 62 -14.12 8.75 -14.28
N GLY A 63 -14.53 7.48 -14.37
CA GLY A 63 -14.15 6.56 -15.45
C GLY A 63 -12.76 5.92 -15.30
N THR A 64 -11.99 6.23 -14.24
CA THR A 64 -10.73 5.55 -13.96
C THR A 64 -10.97 4.06 -13.66
N PRO A 65 -10.14 3.13 -14.19
CA PRO A 65 -10.33 1.71 -13.95
C PRO A 65 -10.33 1.35 -12.45
N VAL A 66 -11.31 0.55 -12.04
CA VAL A 66 -11.42 -0.02 -10.68
C VAL A 66 -11.23 -1.51 -10.74
N ILE A 67 -10.24 -2.02 -10.01
CA ILE A 67 -9.93 -3.44 -9.94
C ILE A 67 -10.31 -3.97 -8.55
N ASP A 68 -11.18 -4.97 -8.51
CA ASP A 68 -11.50 -5.68 -7.27
C ASP A 68 -10.35 -6.59 -6.87
N VAL A 69 -9.90 -6.44 -5.62
CA VAL A 69 -8.73 -7.15 -5.10
C VAL A 69 -9.03 -7.82 -3.76
N ASP A 70 -8.22 -8.79 -3.41
CA ASP A 70 -8.45 -9.66 -2.25
C ASP A 70 -7.72 -9.21 -0.96
N ARG A 71 -7.10 -8.00 -0.96
CA ARG A 71 -6.51 -7.40 0.25
C ARG A 71 -7.57 -6.95 1.25
N GLY A 72 -7.15 -6.77 2.48
CA GLY A 72 -7.94 -6.05 3.50
C GLY A 72 -8.12 -4.56 3.13
N GLY A 73 -9.03 -3.91 3.85
CA GLY A 73 -9.31 -2.48 3.65
C GLY A 73 -10.35 -2.18 2.59
N LYS A 74 -10.53 -0.89 2.33
CA LYS A 74 -11.47 -0.31 1.37
C LYS A 74 -10.75 0.14 0.10
N ILE A 75 -11.42 0.95 -0.73
CA ILE A 75 -10.87 1.47 -1.96
C ILE A 75 -9.66 2.39 -1.70
N THR A 76 -8.70 2.36 -2.60
CA THR A 76 -7.58 3.31 -2.67
C THR A 76 -7.20 3.57 -4.12
N TRP A 77 -6.39 4.59 -4.34
CA TRP A 77 -5.83 4.94 -5.63
C TRP A 77 -4.33 4.61 -5.66
N HIS A 78 -3.84 4.22 -6.84
CA HIS A 78 -2.42 4.10 -7.16
C HIS A 78 -2.12 4.84 -8.45
N GLY A 79 -0.89 5.34 -8.60
CA GLY A 79 -0.45 6.01 -9.81
C GLY A 79 0.98 6.55 -9.72
N PRO A 80 1.46 7.21 -10.80
CA PRO A 80 2.79 7.79 -10.87
C PRO A 80 3.14 8.66 -9.68
N GLY A 81 4.36 8.51 -9.17
CA GLY A 81 4.85 9.21 -7.98
C GLY A 81 4.46 8.57 -6.64
N GLN A 82 3.72 7.44 -6.66
CA GLN A 82 3.41 6.67 -5.47
C GLN A 82 4.26 5.40 -5.43
N LEU A 83 5.15 5.28 -4.46
CA LEU A 83 5.93 4.07 -4.25
C LEU A 83 5.06 2.97 -3.63
N VAL A 84 4.89 1.88 -4.36
CA VAL A 84 4.18 0.69 -3.89
C VAL A 84 5.17 -0.40 -3.52
N GLY A 85 5.00 -0.99 -2.34
CA GLY A 85 5.79 -2.11 -1.86
C GLY A 85 4.92 -3.30 -1.49
N TYR A 86 5.29 -4.46 -2.03
CA TYR A 86 4.67 -5.75 -1.73
C TYR A 86 5.67 -6.64 -0.99
N PRO A 87 5.70 -6.61 0.35
CA PRO A 87 6.47 -7.55 1.14
C PRO A 87 5.79 -8.91 1.10
N ILE A 88 6.37 -9.85 0.36
CA ILE A 88 5.92 -11.22 0.23
C ILE A 88 6.80 -12.05 1.15
N VAL A 89 6.35 -12.22 2.38
CA VAL A 89 7.15 -12.78 3.47
C VAL A 89 6.38 -13.84 4.23
N ARG A 90 7.08 -14.87 4.70
CA ARG A 90 6.52 -15.88 5.58
C ARG A 90 6.38 -15.33 6.99
N LEU A 91 5.17 -15.38 7.54
CA LEU A 91 4.93 -14.97 8.91
C LEU A 91 5.24 -16.13 9.88
N PRO A 92 5.78 -15.81 11.08
CA PRO A 92 5.95 -16.81 12.12
C PRO A 92 4.60 -17.28 12.68
N GLU A 93 4.56 -18.51 13.17
CA GLU A 93 3.39 -19.04 13.90
C GLU A 93 3.44 -18.63 15.40
N PRO A 94 2.32 -18.30 16.03
CA PRO A 94 0.98 -18.16 15.42
C PRO A 94 0.90 -16.92 14.54
N ILE A 95 0.18 -17.01 13.42
CA ILE A 95 0.05 -15.91 12.46
C ILE A 95 -0.66 -14.73 13.12
N ASP A 96 0.04 -13.58 13.19
CA ASP A 96 -0.50 -12.31 13.67
C ASP A 96 -0.38 -11.23 12.57
N VAL A 97 -1.49 -11.05 11.85
CA VAL A 97 -1.58 -10.05 10.76
C VAL A 97 -1.52 -8.62 11.30
N VAL A 98 -2.05 -8.38 12.50
CA VAL A 98 -2.02 -7.05 13.12
C VAL A 98 -0.60 -6.67 13.48
N ALA A 99 0.15 -7.59 14.11
CA ALA A 99 1.56 -7.36 14.40
C ALA A 99 2.39 -7.13 13.13
N HIS A 100 2.08 -7.85 12.03
CA HIS A 100 2.74 -7.60 10.74
C HIS A 100 2.47 -6.18 10.22
N VAL A 101 1.22 -5.73 10.22
CA VAL A 101 0.87 -4.35 9.83
C VAL A 101 1.62 -3.33 10.71
N ARG A 102 1.69 -3.55 12.02
CA ARG A 102 2.42 -2.67 12.94
C ARG A 102 3.95 -2.63 12.67
N ARG A 103 4.53 -3.74 12.21
CA ARG A 103 5.94 -3.77 11.76
C ARG A 103 6.13 -2.95 10.48
N LEU A 104 5.22 -3.08 9.50
CA LEU A 104 5.26 -2.26 8.29
C LEU A 104 5.14 -0.77 8.60
N GLU A 105 4.23 -0.39 9.49
CA GLU A 105 4.11 1.00 9.94
C GLU A 105 5.40 1.50 10.59
N ALA A 106 6.05 0.71 11.43
CA ALA A 106 7.32 1.08 12.06
C ALA A 106 8.42 1.32 11.01
N LEU A 107 8.58 0.38 10.08
CA LEU A 107 9.57 0.49 9.00
C LEU A 107 9.33 1.74 8.14
N LEU A 108 8.07 2.01 7.79
CA LEU A 108 7.73 3.19 6.99
C LEU A 108 7.96 4.51 7.77
N ILE A 109 7.65 4.54 9.06
CA ILE A 109 7.91 5.70 9.92
C ILE A 109 9.41 5.97 10.00
N ASP A 110 10.22 4.93 10.19
CA ASP A 110 11.68 5.09 10.26
C ASP A 110 12.25 5.54 8.90
N ALA A 111 11.81 4.96 7.79
CA ALA A 111 12.22 5.39 6.45
C ALA A 111 11.82 6.85 6.15
N LEU A 112 10.59 7.24 6.48
CA LEU A 112 10.10 8.60 6.29
C LEU A 112 10.89 9.63 7.13
N ARG A 113 11.29 9.25 8.35
CA ARG A 113 12.11 10.10 9.22
C ARG A 113 13.47 10.41 8.61
N GLU A 114 14.10 9.49 7.88
CA GLU A 114 15.34 9.72 7.15
C GLU A 114 15.21 10.80 6.06
N HIS A 115 13.98 11.03 5.60
CA HIS A 115 13.63 12.07 4.64
C HIS A 115 12.99 13.33 5.29
N GLY A 116 13.08 13.47 6.62
CA GLY A 116 12.60 14.64 7.35
C GLY A 116 11.08 14.66 7.62
N VAL A 117 10.39 13.54 7.40
CA VAL A 117 8.93 13.43 7.61
C VAL A 117 8.64 12.72 8.93
N ASP A 118 8.04 13.44 9.88
CA ASP A 118 7.62 12.91 11.18
C ASP A 118 6.30 12.15 11.09
N GLY A 119 6.40 10.89 10.65
CA GLY A 119 5.27 9.97 10.58
C GLY A 119 4.90 9.37 11.93
N PHE A 120 3.62 9.09 12.14
CA PHE A 120 3.12 8.41 13.33
C PHE A 120 1.93 7.49 13.05
N ARG A 121 1.54 6.69 14.05
CA ARG A 121 0.36 5.83 14.01
C ARG A 121 -0.84 6.55 14.58
N VAL A 122 -2.02 6.30 13.99
CA VAL A 122 -3.31 6.68 14.56
C VAL A 122 -3.99 5.42 15.08
N GLU A 123 -4.47 5.44 16.32
CA GLU A 123 -5.15 4.30 16.92
C GLU A 123 -6.40 3.91 16.12
N GLY A 124 -6.61 2.61 15.91
CA GLY A 124 -7.73 2.09 15.12
C GLY A 124 -7.59 2.25 13.60
N ARG A 125 -6.54 2.91 13.10
CA ARG A 125 -6.35 3.19 11.67
C ARG A 125 -4.99 2.65 11.19
N SER A 126 -4.98 1.82 10.16
CA SER A 126 -3.74 1.35 9.53
C SER A 126 -3.12 2.43 8.64
N GLY A 127 -1.78 2.36 8.50
CA GLY A 127 -1.00 3.26 7.67
C GLY A 127 -0.16 4.24 8.48
N VAL A 128 0.55 5.13 7.80
CA VAL A 128 1.36 6.17 8.41
C VAL A 128 0.72 7.53 8.17
N TRP A 129 0.71 8.33 9.21
CA TRP A 129 0.04 9.60 9.28
C TRP A 129 1.03 10.71 9.62
N VAL A 130 0.75 11.92 9.18
CA VAL A 130 1.53 13.12 9.50
C VAL A 130 0.62 14.22 10.02
N LYS A 131 1.15 15.06 10.90
CA LYS A 131 0.44 16.20 11.44
C LYS A 131 0.59 17.39 10.49
N ARG A 132 -0.54 17.98 10.11
CA ARG A 132 -0.60 19.23 9.35
C ARG A 132 -1.15 20.34 10.25
N PRO A 133 -1.04 21.61 9.88
CA PRO A 133 -1.52 22.71 10.74
C PRO A 133 -2.99 22.61 11.16
N LEU A 134 -3.86 22.03 10.30
CA LEU A 134 -5.30 21.96 10.53
C LEU A 134 -5.87 20.53 10.42
N SER A 135 -5.03 19.53 10.18
CA SER A 135 -5.48 18.15 9.93
C SER A 135 -4.44 17.12 10.35
N VAL A 136 -4.85 15.87 10.31
CA VAL A 136 -3.97 14.69 10.34
C VAL A 136 -4.19 13.95 9.04
N ASP A 137 -3.16 13.88 8.20
CA ASP A 137 -3.27 13.35 6.85
C ASP A 137 -2.46 12.06 6.70
N LYS A 138 -2.98 11.13 5.89
CA LYS A 138 -2.31 9.88 5.61
C LYS A 138 -1.26 10.07 4.51
N VAL A 139 0.00 9.71 4.80
CA VAL A 139 1.10 9.73 3.84
C VAL A 139 1.38 8.33 3.26
N ALA A 140 1.06 7.27 4.01
CA ALA A 140 1.19 5.90 3.53
C ALA A 140 0.01 5.02 3.93
N ALA A 141 -0.53 4.29 2.96
CA ALA A 141 -1.60 3.31 3.16
C ALA A 141 -1.02 1.90 3.29
N ILE A 142 -1.69 1.04 4.08
CA ILE A 142 -1.32 -0.38 4.24
C ILE A 142 -2.57 -1.24 4.09
N GLY A 143 -2.49 -2.25 3.22
CA GLY A 143 -3.51 -3.26 3.05
C GLY A 143 -2.88 -4.58 2.65
N VAL A 144 -3.00 -5.60 3.49
CA VAL A 144 -2.36 -6.90 3.31
C VAL A 144 -3.37 -8.04 3.21
N ARG A 145 -2.92 -9.16 2.69
CA ARG A 145 -3.55 -10.47 2.78
C ARG A 145 -2.51 -11.49 3.21
N VAL A 146 -2.93 -12.52 3.93
CA VAL A 146 -2.09 -13.68 4.24
C VAL A 146 -2.77 -14.92 3.68
N GLU A 147 -2.01 -15.72 2.94
CA GLU A 147 -2.43 -17.00 2.40
C GLU A 147 -1.31 -18.02 2.57
N LYS A 148 -1.64 -19.18 3.10
CA LYS A 148 -0.64 -20.26 3.40
C LYS A 148 0.56 -19.76 4.23
N GLY A 149 0.32 -18.85 5.18
CA GLY A 149 1.35 -18.29 6.03
C GLY A 149 2.24 -17.22 5.38
N VAL A 150 2.03 -16.89 4.10
CA VAL A 150 2.81 -15.89 3.35
C VAL A 150 1.95 -14.68 3.01
N THR A 151 2.53 -13.49 3.12
CA THR A 151 1.84 -12.21 2.87
C THR A 151 1.75 -11.88 1.38
N MET A 152 0.71 -11.14 1.01
CA MET A 152 0.53 -10.47 -0.28
C MET A 152 0.01 -9.06 -0.09
N HIS A 153 0.10 -8.25 -1.16
CA HIS A 153 -0.10 -6.82 -1.12
C HIS A 153 0.88 -6.16 -0.13
N GLY A 154 0.57 -5.01 0.45
CA GLY A 154 1.51 -4.37 1.35
C GLY A 154 1.18 -2.91 1.59
N PHE A 155 2.03 -2.01 1.12
CA PHE A 155 1.92 -0.59 1.37
C PHE A 155 2.01 0.26 0.09
N ALA A 156 1.55 1.49 0.20
CA ALA A 156 1.71 2.54 -0.81
C ALA A 156 2.07 3.84 -0.09
N VAL A 157 3.23 4.41 -0.43
CA VAL A 157 3.72 5.70 0.08
C VAL A 157 3.48 6.76 -0.97
N ASN A 158 2.77 7.81 -0.62
CA ASN A 158 2.61 8.97 -1.48
C ASN A 158 3.90 9.80 -1.45
N CYS A 159 4.74 9.70 -2.49
CA CYS A 159 6.00 10.46 -2.54
C CYS A 159 5.77 11.86 -3.09
N ASP A 160 5.43 11.96 -4.38
CA ASP A 160 5.16 13.22 -5.09
C ASP A 160 3.98 13.11 -6.07
N ASN A 161 3.19 12.04 -5.94
CA ASN A 161 2.03 11.79 -6.80
C ASN A 161 0.96 12.88 -6.66
N SER A 162 0.20 13.10 -7.74
CA SER A 162 -1.01 13.89 -7.67
C SER A 162 -2.01 13.29 -6.67
N LEU A 163 -2.60 14.14 -5.84
CA LEU A 163 -3.68 13.75 -4.92
C LEU A 163 -5.07 13.79 -5.59
N GLY A 164 -5.12 14.15 -6.89
CA GLY A 164 -6.37 14.25 -7.66
C GLY A 164 -7.19 12.96 -7.63
N GLY A 165 -6.56 11.80 -7.78
CA GLY A 165 -7.23 10.50 -7.74
C GLY A 165 -7.95 10.19 -6.43
N PHE A 166 -7.49 10.73 -5.30
CA PHE A 166 -8.14 10.53 -4.01
C PHE A 166 -9.41 11.36 -3.81
N ARG A 167 -9.65 12.40 -4.66
CA ARG A 167 -10.84 13.26 -4.54
C ARG A 167 -12.13 12.60 -5.00
N HIS A 168 -12.03 11.54 -5.79
CA HIS A 168 -13.18 10.80 -6.33
C HIS A 168 -13.59 9.60 -5.47
N ILE A 169 -12.91 9.39 -4.34
CA ILE A 169 -13.20 8.29 -3.42
C ILE A 169 -13.18 8.79 -1.98
N VAL A 170 -13.73 8.00 -1.06
CA VAL A 170 -13.47 8.15 0.38
C VAL A 170 -12.29 7.24 0.73
N PRO A 171 -11.04 7.76 0.76
CA PRO A 171 -9.85 6.93 0.87
C PRO A 171 -9.88 6.10 2.16
N CYS A 172 -9.80 4.78 2.03
CA CYS A 172 -9.87 3.85 3.17
C CYS A 172 -11.15 3.97 4.01
N GLY A 173 -12.22 4.63 3.50
CA GLY A 173 -13.46 4.89 4.23
C GLY A 173 -13.31 5.91 5.37
N ILE A 174 -12.32 6.80 5.31
CA ILE A 174 -12.02 7.80 6.34
C ILE A 174 -12.48 9.16 5.82
N THR A 175 -13.49 9.73 6.48
CA THR A 175 -14.11 11.01 6.07
C THR A 175 -13.58 12.22 6.84
N ASP A 176 -12.88 11.99 7.95
CA ASP A 176 -12.40 13.00 8.90
C ASP A 176 -10.88 13.20 8.85
N ALA A 177 -10.21 12.71 7.81
CA ALA A 177 -8.79 12.88 7.59
C ALA A 177 -8.48 12.98 6.09
N GLY A 178 -7.43 13.71 5.75
CA GLY A 178 -6.94 13.87 4.40
C GLY A 178 -5.90 12.83 3.99
N VAL A 179 -5.37 13.06 2.79
CA VAL A 179 -4.16 12.40 2.27
C VAL A 179 -3.15 13.47 1.91
N THR A 180 -1.87 13.15 2.02
CA THR A 180 -0.76 14.04 1.65
C THR A 180 0.38 13.25 1.02
N THR A 181 1.39 13.94 0.53
CA THR A 181 2.62 13.36 -0.03
C THR A 181 3.83 13.73 0.82
N VAL A 182 4.92 12.98 0.65
CA VAL A 182 6.22 13.32 1.25
C VAL A 182 6.68 14.70 0.80
N SER A 183 6.47 15.04 -0.47
CA SER A 183 6.89 16.34 -1.05
C SER A 183 6.08 17.55 -0.53
N GLU A 184 4.91 17.33 0.08
CA GLU A 184 4.06 18.39 0.64
C GLU A 184 4.25 18.59 2.16
N VAL A 185 4.98 17.73 2.84
CA VAL A 185 5.25 17.76 4.27
C VAL A 185 6.59 18.42 4.52
#